data_7f6bf0a540c4bdd4d977d0bdc467b344
#
_entry.id   7f6bf0a540c4bdd4d977d0bdc467b344
#
_cell.length_a   1.000
_cell.length_b   1.000
_cell.length_c   1.000
_cell.angle_alpha   90.00
_cell.angle_beta   90.00
_cell.angle_gamma   90.00
#
_symmetry.space_group_name_H-M   'P 1'
#
loop_
_entity.id
_entity.type
_entity.pdbx_description
1 polymer ?
#
loop_
_entity_poly.entity_id
_entity_poly.type
_entity_poly.pdbx_seq_one_letter_code
_entity_poly.pdbx_strand_id
1 'polypeptide(L)'
;MEKGVKIIGIILGLFIVGCSTSIISHVSVFHEMPNNWSSKSIIVLPFDPSLKSSLEWKSYKSLIEVELEKRGFSLIRNGGTSNYVAFASYGVDFGKTSISQMPIYGQTGTGRYDSYGWNYGFDNGSAYYSGLGFTMPSYGVRGVAPIETTKFLRNLALDIVLTESLNGKNIKKLYEGRVASRGNCENLPTIIPFMITSLFKEFPGSGGGRMETINLPFEGSC
;
A
#
# COMPACT_ATOMS: atom_id res chain seq x y z
N MET A 1 31.44 38.10 2.00
CA MET A 1 31.46 36.70 1.50
C MET A 1 30.68 35.71 2.39
N GLU A 2 30.31 36.03 3.63
CA GLU A 2 29.60 35.09 4.54
C GLU A 2 28.08 34.95 4.26
N LYS A 3 27.43 35.88 3.64
CA LYS A 3 25.96 35.81 3.38
C LYS A 3 25.60 34.86 2.24
N GLY A 4 26.50 34.60 1.28
CA GLY A 4 26.26 33.69 0.15
C GLY A 4 26.31 32.21 0.53
N VAL A 5 27.15 31.83 1.50
CA VAL A 5 27.30 30.43 1.94
C VAL A 5 26.09 29.93 2.72
N LYS A 6 25.43 30.79 3.49
CA LYS A 6 24.23 30.41 4.25
C LYS A 6 23.01 30.11 3.37
N ILE A 7 22.87 30.80 2.23
CA ILE A 7 21.74 30.59 1.28
C ILE A 7 21.91 29.29 0.52
N ILE A 8 23.15 28.92 0.13
CA ILE A 8 23.44 27.65 -0.55
C ILE A 8 23.15 26.45 0.36
N GLY A 9 23.46 26.55 1.67
CA GLY A 9 23.17 25.51 2.65
C GLY A 9 21.67 25.25 2.85
N ILE A 10 20.83 26.27 2.73
CA ILE A 10 19.36 26.16 2.86
C ILE A 10 18.73 25.52 1.61
N ILE A 11 19.27 25.78 0.42
CA ILE A 11 18.75 25.21 -0.84
C ILE A 11 19.13 23.72 -0.97
N LEU A 12 20.25 23.28 -0.44
CA LEU A 12 20.67 21.87 -0.50
C LEU A 12 19.86 20.95 0.45
N GLY A 13 19.21 21.52 1.49
CA GLY A 13 18.39 20.75 2.44
C GLY A 13 16.99 20.39 1.95
N LEU A 14 16.51 20.91 0.81
CA LEU A 14 15.13 20.76 0.35
C LEU A 14 14.90 19.61 -0.63
N PHE A 15 15.91 18.83 -0.99
CA PHE A 15 15.80 17.78 -2.02
C PHE A 15 15.77 16.34 -1.50
N ILE A 16 15.58 16.12 -0.19
CA ILE A 16 15.34 14.75 0.31
C ILE A 16 13.83 14.47 0.29
N VAL A 17 13.21 14.49 -0.88
CA VAL A 17 11.90 13.86 -1.07
C VAL A 17 12.18 12.37 -1.27
N GLY A 18 12.29 11.63 -0.16
CA GLY A 18 12.34 10.17 -0.19
C GLY A 18 11.03 9.66 -0.83
N CYS A 19 11.14 8.77 -1.82
CA CYS A 19 10.01 7.99 -2.30
C CYS A 19 9.50 7.14 -1.12
N SER A 20 8.50 7.60 -0.39
CA SER A 20 7.82 6.77 0.59
C SER A 20 6.96 5.77 -0.16
N THR A 21 7.24 4.50 0.02
CA THR A 21 6.31 3.44 -0.38
C THR A 21 5.07 3.53 0.50
N SER A 22 3.93 3.06 0.02
CA SER A 22 2.69 3.12 0.78
C SER A 22 1.95 1.79 0.74
N ILE A 23 1.24 1.49 1.82
CA ILE A 23 0.34 0.36 1.90
C ILE A 23 -1.07 0.85 1.61
N ILE A 24 -1.63 0.32 0.53
CA ILE A 24 -3.00 0.60 0.11
C ILE A 24 -3.89 -0.51 0.65
N SER A 25 -4.91 -0.12 1.41
CA SER A 25 -5.94 -1.01 1.97
C SER A 25 -7.31 -0.59 1.46
N HIS A 26 -8.09 -1.56 1.00
CA HIS A 26 -9.49 -1.39 0.67
C HIS A 26 -10.32 -1.89 1.85
N VAL A 27 -11.08 -0.99 2.44
CA VAL A 27 -11.88 -1.24 3.66
C VAL A 27 -13.35 -1.17 3.32
N SER A 28 -14.13 -2.14 3.76
CA SER A 28 -15.59 -2.08 3.75
C SER A 28 -16.14 -2.43 5.11
N VAL A 29 -17.15 -1.69 5.56
CA VAL A 29 -17.75 -1.84 6.88
C VAL A 29 -19.25 -1.86 6.78
N PHE A 30 -19.87 -2.88 7.41
CA PHE A 30 -21.29 -2.92 7.73
C PHE A 30 -21.45 -2.90 9.24
N HIS A 31 -22.34 -2.07 9.78
CA HIS A 31 -22.58 -2.05 11.21
C HIS A 31 -23.98 -1.61 11.59
N GLU A 32 -24.43 -2.13 12.72
CA GLU A 32 -25.64 -1.74 13.45
C GLU A 32 -25.26 -1.49 14.93
N MET A 33 -24.11 -0.82 15.15
CA MET A 33 -23.63 -0.53 16.49
C MET A 33 -24.55 0.48 17.19
N PRO A 34 -25.00 0.18 18.42
CA PRO A 34 -25.82 1.12 19.19
C PRO A 34 -25.00 2.33 19.63
N ASN A 35 -25.62 3.50 19.78
CA ASN A 35 -24.91 4.75 20.12
C ASN A 35 -24.11 4.69 21.42
N ASN A 36 -24.44 3.78 22.33
CA ASN A 36 -23.76 3.62 23.63
C ASN A 36 -22.70 2.48 23.66
N TRP A 37 -22.23 2.04 22.50
CA TRP A 37 -21.25 0.95 22.37
C TRP A 37 -19.93 1.22 23.10
N SER A 38 -19.50 2.48 23.19
CA SER A 38 -18.21 2.90 23.74
C SER A 38 -18.02 2.65 25.24
N SER A 39 -19.09 2.37 25.99
CA SER A 39 -18.98 2.04 27.43
C SER A 39 -19.11 0.54 27.72
N LYS A 40 -19.15 -0.28 26.70
CA LYS A 40 -19.39 -1.73 26.82
C LYS A 40 -18.10 -2.51 26.87
N SER A 41 -18.17 -3.64 27.56
CA SER A 41 -17.05 -4.58 27.62
C SER A 41 -16.97 -5.44 26.37
N ILE A 42 -15.73 -5.71 25.93
CA ILE A 42 -15.45 -6.52 24.76
C ILE A 42 -14.26 -7.47 25.01
N ILE A 43 -14.33 -8.67 24.44
CA ILE A 43 -13.24 -9.64 24.37
C ILE A 43 -12.86 -9.87 22.92
N VAL A 44 -11.55 -9.99 22.66
CA VAL A 44 -11.03 -10.26 21.30
C VAL A 44 -10.59 -11.72 21.21
N LEU A 45 -11.17 -12.45 20.25
CA LEU A 45 -10.91 -13.87 20.03
C LEU A 45 -10.54 -14.12 18.57
N PRO A 46 -9.71 -15.15 18.27
CA PRO A 46 -9.49 -15.57 16.89
C PRO A 46 -10.76 -16.24 16.36
N PHE A 47 -11.04 -16.04 15.07
CA PHE A 47 -12.15 -16.75 14.42
C PHE A 47 -11.87 -18.27 14.38
N ASP A 48 -10.63 -18.67 14.13
CA ASP A 48 -10.18 -20.06 14.27
C ASP A 48 -9.66 -20.31 15.69
N PRO A 49 -10.34 -21.14 16.50
CA PRO A 49 -9.92 -21.43 17.87
C PRO A 49 -8.52 -22.04 18.00
N SER A 50 -8.01 -22.70 16.95
CA SER A 50 -6.67 -23.30 16.95
C SER A 50 -5.55 -22.27 17.09
N LEU A 51 -5.80 -21.02 16.66
CA LEU A 51 -4.84 -19.90 16.74
C LEU A 51 -4.72 -19.32 18.15
N LYS A 52 -5.56 -19.69 19.11
CA LYS A 52 -5.61 -19.08 20.44
C LYS A 52 -4.27 -19.11 21.21
N SER A 53 -3.44 -20.13 20.96
CA SER A 53 -2.11 -20.27 21.55
C SER A 53 -0.98 -19.65 20.72
N SER A 54 -1.24 -19.25 19.46
CA SER A 54 -0.26 -18.69 18.54
C SER A 54 0.32 -17.38 19.07
N LEU A 55 1.65 -17.22 18.98
CA LEU A 55 2.34 -15.97 19.33
C LEU A 55 2.02 -14.86 18.32
N GLU A 56 1.89 -15.21 17.06
CA GLU A 56 1.47 -14.29 16.00
C GLU A 56 0.08 -13.72 16.31
N TRP A 57 -0.89 -14.60 16.59
CA TRP A 57 -2.23 -14.17 16.99
C TRP A 57 -2.20 -13.24 18.21
N LYS A 58 -1.43 -13.57 19.25
CA LYS A 58 -1.30 -12.72 20.46
C LYS A 58 -0.81 -11.33 20.14
N SER A 59 0.12 -11.19 19.19
CA SER A 59 0.62 -9.90 18.71
C SER A 59 -0.49 -9.10 18.03
N TYR A 60 -1.20 -9.70 17.07
CA TYR A 60 -2.28 -9.00 16.35
C TYR A 60 -3.48 -8.68 17.23
N LYS A 61 -3.83 -9.61 18.12
CA LYS A 61 -4.84 -9.37 19.15
C LYS A 61 -4.54 -8.12 19.97
N SER A 62 -3.29 -7.95 20.40
CA SER A 62 -2.87 -6.77 21.17
C SER A 62 -3.08 -5.48 20.40
N LEU A 63 -2.78 -5.46 19.09
CA LEU A 63 -3.01 -4.28 18.24
C LEU A 63 -4.50 -3.96 18.10
N ILE A 64 -5.34 -4.98 17.89
CA ILE A 64 -6.79 -4.81 17.81
C ILE A 64 -7.36 -4.31 19.15
N GLU A 65 -6.88 -4.86 20.28
CA GLU A 65 -7.28 -4.44 21.62
C GLU A 65 -6.96 -2.95 21.85
N VAL A 66 -5.76 -2.49 21.50
CA VAL A 66 -5.37 -1.08 21.61
C VAL A 66 -6.30 -0.18 20.81
N GLU A 67 -6.66 -0.59 19.59
CA GLU A 67 -7.58 0.20 18.74
C GLU A 67 -9.01 0.23 19.31
N LEU A 68 -9.52 -0.87 19.86
CA LEU A 68 -10.81 -0.92 20.51
C LEU A 68 -10.85 -0.06 21.80
N GLU A 69 -9.78 -0.11 22.60
CA GLU A 69 -9.63 0.70 23.82
C GLU A 69 -9.64 2.20 23.51
N LYS A 70 -8.94 2.64 22.45
CA LYS A 70 -8.99 4.02 21.94
C LYS A 70 -10.41 4.47 21.56
N ARG A 71 -11.30 3.54 21.19
CA ARG A 71 -12.72 3.83 20.85
C ARG A 71 -13.64 3.71 22.07
N GLY A 72 -13.07 3.51 23.26
CA GLY A 72 -13.80 3.54 24.51
C GLY A 72 -14.36 2.21 24.98
N PHE A 73 -14.03 1.07 24.33
CA PHE A 73 -14.38 -0.24 24.85
C PHE A 73 -13.58 -0.61 26.10
N SER A 74 -14.22 -1.29 27.04
CA SER A 74 -13.56 -1.89 28.20
C SER A 74 -13.13 -3.31 27.89
N LEU A 75 -11.82 -3.56 27.81
CA LEU A 75 -11.29 -4.87 27.43
C LEU A 75 -11.38 -5.90 28.54
N ILE A 76 -11.86 -7.09 28.22
CA ILE A 76 -11.81 -8.27 29.10
C ILE A 76 -10.67 -9.18 28.65
N ARG A 77 -9.58 -9.26 29.45
CA ARG A 77 -8.37 -10.02 29.08
C ARG A 77 -8.30 -11.39 29.74
N ASN A 78 -8.82 -11.55 30.99
CA ASN A 78 -8.63 -12.73 31.81
C ASN A 78 -9.95 -13.37 32.17
N GLY A 79 -10.66 -13.95 31.17
CA GLY A 79 -11.90 -14.64 31.43
C GLY A 79 -12.97 -13.76 32.11
N GLY A 80 -14.20 -13.95 31.79
CA GLY A 80 -15.31 -13.13 32.29
C GLY A 80 -16.39 -12.96 31.22
N THR A 81 -17.52 -12.43 31.62
CA THR A 81 -18.60 -12.08 30.69
C THR A 81 -18.34 -10.72 30.10
N SER A 82 -18.37 -10.62 28.77
CA SER A 82 -18.30 -9.36 28.05
C SER A 82 -19.65 -9.08 27.39
N ASN A 83 -19.95 -7.83 27.10
CA ASN A 83 -21.12 -7.46 26.30
C ASN A 83 -20.97 -7.89 24.83
N TYR A 84 -19.73 -7.80 24.32
CA TYR A 84 -19.40 -8.08 22.94
C TYR A 84 -18.23 -9.03 22.81
N VAL A 85 -18.21 -9.79 21.72
CA VAL A 85 -17.06 -10.57 21.27
C VAL A 85 -16.64 -10.05 19.90
N ALA A 86 -15.38 -9.70 19.76
CA ALA A 86 -14.75 -9.37 18.49
C ALA A 86 -13.99 -10.59 17.96
N PHE A 87 -14.46 -11.18 16.89
CA PHE A 87 -13.77 -12.26 16.18
C PHE A 87 -12.92 -11.68 15.06
N ALA A 88 -11.62 -12.00 15.07
CA ALA A 88 -10.71 -11.58 14.01
C ALA A 88 -10.19 -12.78 13.22
N SER A 89 -10.05 -12.59 11.92
CA SER A 89 -9.44 -13.53 10.98
C SER A 89 -8.50 -12.77 10.06
N TYR A 90 -7.38 -13.38 9.71
CA TYR A 90 -6.39 -12.78 8.82
C TYR A 90 -5.72 -13.85 7.96
N GLY A 91 -5.14 -13.43 6.84
CA GLY A 91 -4.43 -14.35 5.97
C GLY A 91 -3.80 -13.65 4.77
N VAL A 92 -2.96 -14.39 4.08
CA VAL A 92 -2.33 -14.02 2.82
C VAL A 92 -2.47 -15.19 1.85
N ASP A 93 -2.69 -14.89 0.57
CA ASP A 93 -2.71 -15.90 -0.48
C ASP A 93 -1.29 -16.33 -0.90
N PHE A 94 -1.19 -17.31 -1.80
CA PHE A 94 0.09 -17.80 -2.33
C PHE A 94 0.73 -16.85 -3.36
N GLY A 95 0.13 -15.69 -3.59
CA GLY A 95 0.58 -14.72 -4.56
C GLY A 95 0.21 -15.08 -6.00
N LYS A 96 0.06 -14.04 -6.81
CA LYS A 96 -0.16 -14.17 -8.25
C LYS A 96 0.99 -13.52 -9.00
N THR A 97 1.78 -14.33 -9.70
CA THR A 97 2.86 -13.85 -10.56
C THR A 97 2.31 -13.39 -11.90
N SER A 98 2.72 -12.22 -12.33
CA SER A 98 2.46 -11.67 -13.65
C SER A 98 3.77 -11.32 -14.32
N ILE A 99 3.87 -11.60 -15.62
CA ILE A 99 5.02 -11.23 -16.45
C ILE A 99 4.63 -10.00 -17.25
N SER A 100 5.38 -8.91 -17.09
CA SER A 100 5.28 -7.70 -17.90
C SER A 100 6.54 -7.54 -18.74
N GLN A 101 6.39 -6.90 -19.90
CA GLN A 101 7.53 -6.62 -20.76
C GLN A 101 7.97 -5.16 -20.55
N MET A 102 9.25 -4.99 -20.18
CA MET A 102 9.86 -3.69 -20.04
C MET A 102 10.69 -3.38 -21.30
N PRO A 103 10.46 -2.25 -21.97
CA PRO A 103 11.28 -1.87 -23.11
C PRO A 103 12.71 -1.54 -22.66
N ILE A 104 13.68 -2.14 -23.34
CA ILE A 104 15.10 -1.82 -23.18
C ILE A 104 15.44 -0.76 -24.20
N TYR A 105 15.78 0.44 -23.71
CA TYR A 105 16.23 1.54 -24.56
C TYR A 105 17.72 1.47 -24.81
N GLY A 106 18.13 1.78 -26.03
CA GLY A 106 19.53 1.82 -26.38
C GLY A 106 19.71 2.39 -27.77
N GLN A 107 20.97 2.45 -28.24
CA GLN A 107 21.28 2.90 -29.57
C GLN A 107 20.72 1.90 -30.59
N THR A 108 19.80 2.34 -31.44
CA THR A 108 19.14 1.52 -32.48
C THR A 108 19.81 1.62 -33.82
N GLY A 109 20.67 2.62 -34.00
CA GLY A 109 21.38 2.84 -35.24
C GLY A 109 22.15 4.17 -35.26
N THR A 110 22.64 4.53 -36.40
CA THR A 110 23.21 5.85 -36.68
C THR A 110 22.40 6.53 -37.80
N GLY A 111 21.79 7.66 -37.44
CA GLY A 111 21.16 8.54 -38.44
C GLY A 111 22.18 9.45 -39.09
N ARG A 112 22.19 9.54 -40.39
CA ARG A 112 23.01 10.51 -41.12
C ARG A 112 22.20 11.80 -41.26
N TYR A 113 22.75 12.89 -40.73
CA TYR A 113 22.22 14.23 -40.93
C TYR A 113 23.12 14.96 -41.89
N ASP A 114 22.62 15.26 -43.07
CA ASP A 114 23.31 16.12 -44.04
C ASP A 114 22.91 17.57 -43.75
N SER A 115 23.86 18.35 -43.21
CA SER A 115 23.65 19.79 -43.10
C SER A 115 24.06 20.45 -44.43
N TYR A 116 23.11 21.03 -45.13
CA TYR A 116 23.37 21.85 -46.30
C TYR A 116 23.84 23.23 -45.85
N GLY A 117 25.17 23.42 -45.80
CA GLY A 117 25.78 24.72 -45.60
C GLY A 117 26.07 25.35 -47.01
N TRP A 118 25.58 26.57 -47.24
CA TRP A 118 25.92 27.33 -48.41
C TRP A 118 27.32 27.91 -48.24
N ASN A 119 28.33 27.30 -48.86
CA ASN A 119 29.64 27.92 -49.00
C ASN A 119 29.71 28.44 -50.45
N TYR A 120 29.68 29.75 -50.59
CA TYR A 120 29.96 30.39 -51.87
C TYR A 120 31.50 30.52 -52.02
N GLY A 121 32.09 29.59 -52.71
CA GLY A 121 33.45 29.75 -53.21
C GLY A 121 33.37 30.00 -54.70
N PHE A 122 33.86 31.16 -55.21
CA PHE A 122 34.04 31.41 -56.61
C PHE A 122 35.47 31.09 -56.97
N ASP A 123 35.68 29.97 -57.61
CA ASP A 123 36.91 29.73 -58.35
C ASP A 123 36.53 29.32 -59.82
N ASN A 124 36.98 30.08 -60.77
CA ASN A 124 36.73 29.86 -62.20
C ASN A 124 35.26 29.66 -62.68
N GLY A 125 34.31 30.34 -62.00
CA GLY A 125 32.90 30.37 -62.49
C GLY A 125 32.07 29.12 -62.20
N SER A 126 32.54 28.22 -61.35
CA SER A 126 31.80 27.03 -60.91
C SER A 126 31.49 27.12 -59.44
N ALA A 127 30.21 26.92 -59.06
CA ALA A 127 29.77 26.80 -57.70
C ALA A 127 29.89 25.35 -57.24
N TYR A 128 30.62 25.10 -56.15
CA TYR A 128 30.70 23.77 -55.49
C TYR A 128 29.84 23.74 -54.24
N TYR A 129 28.99 22.73 -54.13
CA TYR A 129 28.25 22.43 -52.90
C TYR A 129 29.02 21.37 -52.10
N SER A 130 29.55 21.72 -50.95
CA SER A 130 30.08 20.74 -50.02
C SER A 130 29.15 20.66 -48.82
N GLY A 131 28.41 19.59 -48.70
CA GLY A 131 27.65 19.27 -47.49
C GLY A 131 28.53 18.50 -46.50
N LEU A 132 28.64 18.97 -45.26
CA LEU A 132 29.21 18.20 -44.17
C LEU A 132 28.11 17.33 -43.60
N GLY A 133 28.14 16.01 -43.91
CA GLY A 133 27.31 15.02 -43.24
C GLY A 133 27.94 14.56 -41.98
N PHE A 134 27.23 14.58 -40.88
CA PHE A 134 27.63 13.95 -39.64
C PHE A 134 26.63 12.87 -39.22
N THR A 135 27.14 11.81 -38.64
CA THR A 135 26.32 10.72 -38.12
C THR A 135 26.04 10.93 -36.64
N MET A 136 24.76 10.91 -36.26
CA MET A 136 24.33 10.94 -34.87
C MET A 136 23.76 9.57 -34.46
N PRO A 137 24.04 9.08 -33.27
CA PRO A 137 23.41 7.87 -32.77
C PRO A 137 21.91 8.09 -32.60
N SER A 138 21.09 7.20 -33.16
CA SER A 138 19.66 7.15 -32.89
C SER A 138 19.39 6.21 -31.72
N TYR A 139 18.51 6.62 -30.79
CA TYR A 139 18.12 5.84 -29.63
C TYR A 139 16.65 5.45 -29.73
N GLY A 140 16.35 4.24 -29.32
CA GLY A 140 15.00 3.71 -29.30
C GLY A 140 14.93 2.39 -28.56
N VAL A 141 13.81 1.69 -28.70
CA VAL A 141 13.63 0.37 -28.07
C VAL A 141 14.46 -0.66 -28.86
N ARG A 142 15.45 -1.25 -28.18
CA ARG A 142 16.30 -2.34 -28.74
C ARG A 142 15.73 -3.73 -28.52
N GLY A 143 14.86 -3.87 -27.53
CA GLY A 143 14.28 -5.14 -27.16
C GLY A 143 13.35 -4.98 -25.98
N VAL A 144 12.85 -6.09 -25.48
CA VAL A 144 12.03 -6.15 -24.27
C VAL A 144 12.63 -7.18 -23.32
N ALA A 145 12.64 -6.84 -22.03
CA ALA A 145 12.99 -7.78 -20.98
C ALA A 145 11.70 -8.19 -20.25
N PRO A 146 11.48 -9.49 -19.99
CA PRO A 146 10.40 -9.91 -19.13
C PRO A 146 10.74 -9.53 -17.67
N ILE A 147 9.77 -8.91 -16.98
CA ILE A 147 9.85 -8.65 -15.55
C ILE A 147 8.73 -9.45 -14.89
N GLU A 148 9.11 -10.33 -14.00
CA GLU A 148 8.19 -11.08 -13.17
C GLU A 148 7.88 -10.27 -11.91
N THR A 149 6.59 -10.10 -11.63
CA THR A 149 6.12 -9.44 -10.42
C THR A 149 5.08 -10.32 -9.75
N THR A 150 5.37 -10.75 -8.52
CA THR A 150 4.41 -11.48 -7.68
C THR A 150 3.70 -10.50 -6.75
N LYS A 151 2.37 -10.56 -6.74
CA LYS A 151 1.52 -9.76 -5.86
C LYS A 151 0.71 -10.68 -4.98
N PHE A 152 0.74 -10.44 -3.68
CA PHE A 152 0.01 -11.14 -2.64
C PHE A 152 -1.26 -10.37 -2.28
N LEU A 153 -2.36 -11.08 -2.09
CA LEU A 153 -3.59 -10.55 -1.54
C LEU A 153 -3.64 -10.89 -0.04
N ARG A 154 -3.69 -9.86 0.79
CA ARG A 154 -3.76 -9.97 2.24
C ARG A 154 -5.14 -9.55 2.69
N ASN A 155 -5.71 -10.29 3.62
CA ASN A 155 -7.06 -10.09 4.10
C ASN A 155 -7.07 -10.00 5.63
N LEU A 156 -7.89 -9.10 6.16
CA LEU A 156 -8.22 -8.99 7.57
C LEU A 156 -9.74 -8.82 7.70
N ALA A 157 -10.34 -9.61 8.57
CA ALA A 157 -11.75 -9.51 8.91
C ALA A 157 -11.89 -9.30 10.43
N LEU A 158 -12.84 -8.45 10.83
CA LEU A 158 -13.22 -8.23 12.21
C LEU A 158 -14.74 -8.21 12.31
N ASP A 159 -15.32 -9.14 13.05
CA ASP A 159 -16.75 -9.22 13.33
C ASP A 159 -16.99 -8.97 14.82
N ILE A 160 -17.81 -7.97 15.16
CA ILE A 160 -18.24 -7.76 16.55
C ILE A 160 -19.67 -8.26 16.70
N VAL A 161 -19.87 -9.18 17.64
CA VAL A 161 -21.15 -9.81 17.89
C VAL A 161 -21.60 -9.55 19.32
N LEU A 162 -22.91 -9.58 19.54
CA LEU A 162 -23.51 -9.52 20.87
C LEU A 162 -23.28 -10.85 21.60
N THR A 163 -22.63 -10.83 22.75
CA THR A 163 -22.27 -12.06 23.51
C THR A 163 -23.48 -12.93 23.84
N GLU A 164 -24.58 -12.30 24.23
CA GLU A 164 -25.85 -13.01 24.56
C GLU A 164 -26.38 -13.83 23.38
N SER A 165 -26.10 -13.42 22.14
CA SER A 165 -26.58 -14.11 20.95
C SER A 165 -25.79 -15.39 20.62
N LEU A 166 -24.61 -15.58 21.20
CA LEU A 166 -23.75 -16.74 20.93
C LEU A 166 -24.35 -18.07 21.40
N ASN A 167 -25.21 -18.03 22.41
CA ASN A 167 -25.92 -19.21 22.91
C ASN A 167 -27.21 -19.52 22.17
N GLY A 168 -27.61 -18.66 21.23
CA GLY A 168 -28.82 -18.77 20.45
C GLY A 168 -28.60 -19.40 19.06
N LYS A 169 -29.73 -19.67 18.36
CA LYS A 169 -29.69 -20.14 16.96
C LYS A 169 -29.26 -19.06 15.97
N ASN A 170 -29.45 -17.77 16.32
CA ASN A 170 -29.15 -16.62 15.45
C ASN A 170 -28.12 -15.72 16.14
N ILE A 171 -26.90 -15.69 15.61
CA ILE A 171 -25.84 -14.81 16.08
C ILE A 171 -26.15 -13.39 15.60
N LYS A 172 -26.24 -12.44 16.52
CA LYS A 172 -26.44 -11.03 16.18
C LYS A 172 -25.09 -10.35 15.99
N LYS A 173 -24.75 -10.09 14.73
CA LYS A 173 -23.58 -9.30 14.34
C LYS A 173 -23.95 -7.82 14.43
N LEU A 174 -23.06 -7.04 15.03
CA LEU A 174 -23.20 -5.59 15.19
C LEU A 174 -22.22 -4.82 14.30
N TYR A 175 -21.12 -5.46 13.91
CA TYR A 175 -20.09 -4.89 13.07
C TYR A 175 -19.43 -5.99 12.24
N GLU A 176 -19.23 -5.72 10.97
CA GLU A 176 -18.49 -6.55 10.03
C GLU A 176 -17.53 -5.67 9.25
N GLY A 177 -16.25 -5.72 9.61
CA GLY A 177 -15.18 -5.02 8.91
C GLY A 177 -14.35 -5.95 8.06
N ARG A 178 -14.04 -5.54 6.83
CA ARG A 178 -13.24 -6.29 5.88
C ARG A 178 -12.16 -5.38 5.31
N VAL A 179 -10.94 -5.84 5.34
CA VAL A 179 -9.80 -5.15 4.75
C VAL A 179 -9.10 -6.06 3.78
N ALA A 180 -8.89 -5.58 2.57
CA ALA A 180 -8.08 -6.24 1.55
C ALA A 180 -6.92 -5.32 1.15
N SER A 181 -5.70 -5.86 1.11
CA SER A 181 -4.51 -5.14 0.66
C SER A 181 -3.74 -5.98 -0.34
N ARG A 182 -3.30 -5.39 -1.44
CA ARG A 182 -2.51 -6.09 -2.46
C ARG A 182 -1.15 -5.42 -2.65
N GLY A 183 -0.10 -6.21 -2.72
CA GLY A 183 1.26 -5.71 -2.93
C GLY A 183 2.29 -6.82 -3.02
N ASN A 184 3.54 -6.46 -3.19
CA ASN A 184 4.65 -7.39 -3.40
C ASN A 184 5.17 -8.02 -2.09
N CYS A 185 4.73 -7.52 -0.94
CA CYS A 185 5.15 -8.01 0.37
C CYS A 185 4.31 -9.22 0.78
N GLU A 186 4.96 -10.37 0.95
CA GLU A 186 4.35 -11.58 1.49
C GLU A 186 4.28 -11.54 3.03
N ASN A 187 5.20 -10.83 3.66
CA ASN A 187 5.38 -10.79 5.11
C ASN A 187 4.16 -10.17 5.81
N LEU A 188 3.26 -11.03 6.28
CA LEU A 188 2.02 -10.62 6.92
C LEU A 188 2.25 -9.82 8.22
N PRO A 189 3.20 -10.18 9.14
CA PRO A 189 3.52 -9.39 10.31
C PRO A 189 3.88 -7.93 10.03
N THR A 190 4.52 -7.66 8.91
CA THR A 190 4.87 -6.30 8.49
C THR A 190 3.64 -5.49 8.06
N ILE A 191 2.64 -6.14 7.48
CA ILE A 191 1.50 -5.46 6.83
C ILE A 191 0.26 -5.37 7.73
N ILE A 192 0.01 -6.37 8.57
CA ILE A 192 -1.18 -6.44 9.43
C ILE A 192 -1.38 -5.19 10.31
N PRO A 193 -0.35 -4.57 10.92
CA PRO A 193 -0.53 -3.36 11.70
C PRO A 193 -1.19 -2.22 10.91
N PHE A 194 -0.78 -2.06 9.63
CA PHE A 194 -1.36 -1.06 8.73
C PHE A 194 -2.80 -1.40 8.34
N MET A 195 -3.12 -2.68 8.14
CA MET A 195 -4.48 -3.12 7.85
C MET A 195 -5.40 -2.90 9.05
N ILE A 196 -4.93 -3.18 10.27
CA ILE A 196 -5.66 -2.88 11.51
C ILE A 196 -5.90 -1.37 11.63
N THR A 197 -4.86 -0.55 11.47
CA THR A 197 -5.00 0.91 11.48
C THR A 197 -5.99 1.40 10.44
N SER A 198 -5.96 0.84 9.22
CA SER A 198 -6.89 1.19 8.15
C SER A 198 -8.34 0.83 8.51
N LEU A 199 -8.57 -0.35 9.12
CA LEU A 199 -9.89 -0.78 9.56
C LEU A 199 -10.51 0.17 10.59
N PHE A 200 -9.69 0.64 11.51
CA PHE A 200 -10.14 1.48 12.61
C PHE A 200 -10.09 2.99 12.31
N LYS A 201 -9.63 3.42 11.13
CA LYS A 201 -9.46 4.84 10.83
C LYS A 201 -10.72 5.66 11.05
N GLU A 202 -11.87 5.14 10.64
CA GLU A 202 -13.16 5.82 10.75
C GLU A 202 -14.20 4.96 11.49
N PHE A 203 -13.74 4.15 12.45
CA PHE A 203 -14.62 3.25 13.20
C PHE A 203 -15.74 4.03 13.96
N PRO A 204 -17.01 3.56 13.90
CA PRO A 204 -17.49 2.35 13.24
C PRO A 204 -17.77 2.50 11.74
N GLY A 205 -17.54 3.66 11.13
CA GLY A 205 -17.77 3.95 9.72
C GLY A 205 -19.19 4.38 9.38
N SER A 206 -19.50 4.49 8.09
CA SER A 206 -20.84 4.86 7.62
C SER A 206 -21.85 3.70 7.64
N GLY A 207 -21.40 2.47 7.89
CA GLY A 207 -22.25 1.27 8.03
C GLY A 207 -22.87 0.72 6.75
N GLY A 208 -22.72 1.41 5.63
CA GLY A 208 -23.38 1.05 4.36
C GLY A 208 -22.59 0.12 3.43
N GLY A 209 -21.48 -0.47 3.88
CA GLY A 209 -20.66 -1.36 3.06
C GLY A 209 -19.90 -0.67 1.93
N ARG A 210 -19.86 0.65 1.91
CA ARG A 210 -19.09 1.40 0.92
C ARG A 210 -17.60 1.06 1.06
N MET A 211 -16.97 0.74 -0.06
CA MET A 211 -15.53 0.48 -0.08
C MET A 211 -14.77 1.80 -0.02
N GLU A 212 -13.89 1.92 0.96
CA GLU A 212 -12.98 3.05 1.13
C GLU A 212 -11.55 2.61 0.86
N THR A 213 -10.76 3.47 0.22
CA THR A 213 -9.35 3.22 -0.04
C THR A 213 -8.52 4.05 0.94
N ILE A 214 -7.82 3.36 1.83
CA ILE A 214 -6.94 3.96 2.82
C ILE A 214 -5.49 3.76 2.35
N ASN A 215 -4.75 4.86 2.29
CA ASN A 215 -3.35 4.88 1.96
C ASN A 215 -2.53 5.29 3.19
N LEU A 216 -1.63 4.43 3.64
CA LEU A 216 -0.76 4.68 4.79
C LEU A 216 0.70 4.65 4.34
N PRO A 217 1.52 5.64 4.74
CA PRO A 217 2.95 5.64 4.43
C PRO A 217 3.63 4.42 5.05
N PHE A 218 4.56 3.83 4.31
CA PHE A 218 5.33 2.67 4.73
C PHE A 218 6.82 2.94 4.54
N GLU A 219 7.55 2.99 5.63
CA GLU A 219 9.00 3.25 5.64
C GLU A 219 9.82 1.97 5.87
N GLY A 220 9.18 0.81 5.82
CA GLY A 220 9.81 -0.49 6.03
C GLY A 220 10.28 -1.17 4.73
N SER A 221 11.02 -2.25 4.90
CA SER A 221 11.33 -3.22 3.85
C SER A 221 10.50 -4.49 4.02
N CYS A 222 10.19 -5.14 2.93
CA CYS A 222 9.53 -6.46 2.92
C CYS A 222 10.53 -7.60 2.87
#